data_1e012c86ad489d720ff59596dff37b0d
#
_entry.id   1e012c86ad489d720ff59596dff37b0d
#
_cell.length_a   1.000
_cell.length_b   1.000
_cell.length_c   1.000
_cell.angle_alpha   90.00
_cell.angle_beta   90.00
_cell.angle_gamma   90.00
#
_symmetry.space_group_name_H-M   'P 1'
#
loop_
_entity.id
_entity.type
_entity.pdbx_description
1 polymer ?
#
loop_
_entity_poly.entity_id
_entity_poly.type
_entity_poly.pdbx_seq_one_letter_code
_entity_poly.pdbx_strand_id
1 'polypeptide(L)'
;MKKLLNTLYVTSENSYLGLEGETIVVYDNQTEIGRLPLHNLEGIVSFGYRGTSPALMGACAERNISICYLSPQGKFLARVSGKTRGNVLLREQQYKSCKDESISLQIAKNCILGKVYNARWVLERAVRDHEMQIDSERVKKASLQLKNALDLIQKAESKEQLRGYEGESASIYFGVFDELILQQKKDFAFSGRNKRPPLDNVNAMLSFVYTLLTNQIASALETVGLDPYVGYLHTDRPGRVSLALDLIEEFRSVYADRFVLSLINKKIVNSKNFSRKENGAVLMNDDLRKKVLVEWQNKKKEVITHPFLKEKVEWGMLPYVQAMLLARYLRGDLDGYPVFLWK
;
A
#
# COMPACT_ATOMS: atom_id res chain seq x y z
N MET A 1 -18.95 6.55 9.30
CA MET A 1 -17.70 5.89 8.85
C MET A 1 -17.98 5.18 7.54
N LYS A 2 -17.09 5.30 6.54
CA LYS A 2 -17.24 4.63 5.24
C LYS A 2 -17.13 3.12 5.45
N LYS A 3 -18.16 2.35 5.07
CA LYS A 3 -18.21 0.88 5.32
C LYS A 3 -17.95 0.03 4.07
N LEU A 4 -17.76 0.67 2.91
CA LEU A 4 -17.64 -0.05 1.63
C LEU A 4 -16.17 -0.36 1.34
N LEU A 5 -15.86 -1.63 1.13
CA LEU A 5 -14.53 -2.10 0.76
C LEU A 5 -14.49 -2.68 -0.66
N ASN A 6 -15.54 -2.45 -1.44
CA ASN A 6 -15.65 -3.00 -2.77
C ASN A 6 -14.92 -2.12 -3.77
N THR A 7 -13.86 -2.65 -4.35
CA THR A 7 -13.14 -2.04 -5.47
C THR A 7 -13.41 -2.85 -6.73
N LEU A 8 -13.88 -2.18 -7.77
CA LEU A 8 -14.00 -2.78 -9.11
C LEU A 8 -12.62 -2.81 -9.77
N TYR A 9 -12.11 -4.00 -10.04
CA TYR A 9 -10.89 -4.20 -10.83
C TYR A 9 -11.26 -4.60 -12.25
N VAL A 10 -10.95 -3.74 -13.22
CA VAL A 10 -11.18 -3.97 -14.66
C VAL A 10 -9.85 -4.37 -15.28
N THR A 11 -9.67 -5.66 -15.53
CA THR A 11 -8.38 -6.24 -15.93
C THR A 11 -8.20 -6.45 -17.42
N SER A 12 -9.29 -6.38 -18.23
CA SER A 12 -9.19 -6.43 -19.68
C SER A 12 -8.70 -5.08 -20.23
N GLU A 13 -7.67 -5.12 -21.07
CA GLU A 13 -7.08 -3.93 -21.71
C GLU A 13 -8.04 -3.21 -22.67
N ASN A 14 -9.03 -3.93 -23.18
CA ASN A 14 -10.02 -3.44 -24.14
C ASN A 14 -11.31 -2.93 -23.49
N SER A 15 -11.39 -3.00 -22.16
CA SER A 15 -12.59 -2.58 -21.44
C SER A 15 -12.75 -1.07 -21.40
N TYR A 16 -13.97 -0.61 -21.65
CA TYR A 16 -14.44 0.76 -21.46
C TYR A 16 -15.56 0.79 -20.42
N LEU A 17 -15.59 1.82 -19.57
CA LEU A 17 -16.62 1.96 -18.54
C LEU A 17 -17.57 3.11 -18.86
N GLY A 18 -18.85 2.81 -18.89
CA GLY A 18 -19.94 3.77 -19.06
C GLY A 18 -20.77 3.94 -17.80
N LEU A 19 -21.63 4.95 -17.80
CA LEU A 19 -22.65 5.20 -16.75
C LEU A 19 -24.02 5.12 -17.41
N GLU A 20 -24.90 4.29 -16.84
CA GLU A 20 -26.33 4.27 -17.15
C GLU A 20 -27.14 4.37 -15.83
N GLY A 21 -27.80 5.51 -15.62
CA GLY A 21 -28.43 5.82 -14.34
C GLY A 21 -27.41 5.81 -13.19
N GLU A 22 -27.64 4.99 -12.18
CA GLU A 22 -26.74 4.79 -11.02
C GLU A 22 -25.86 3.53 -11.16
N THR A 23 -25.67 3.04 -12.39
CA THR A 23 -25.00 1.76 -12.66
C THR A 23 -23.83 1.96 -13.61
N ILE A 24 -22.68 1.36 -13.24
CA ILE A 24 -21.53 1.23 -14.15
C ILE A 24 -21.83 0.11 -15.12
N VAL A 25 -21.64 0.39 -16.39
CA VAL A 25 -21.67 -0.62 -17.46
C VAL A 25 -20.26 -0.85 -17.96
N VAL A 26 -19.85 -2.11 -17.97
CA VAL A 26 -18.54 -2.53 -18.44
C VAL A 26 -18.68 -3.09 -19.85
N TYR A 27 -17.99 -2.48 -20.80
CA TYR A 27 -17.93 -2.92 -22.21
C TYR A 27 -16.56 -3.52 -22.50
N ASP A 28 -16.51 -4.61 -23.24
CA ASP A 28 -15.30 -5.15 -23.87
C ASP A 28 -15.52 -5.20 -25.39
N ASN A 29 -14.69 -4.45 -26.15
CA ASN A 29 -14.86 -4.31 -27.60
C ASN A 29 -16.30 -3.98 -28.03
N GLN A 30 -16.96 -3.02 -27.36
CA GLN A 30 -18.34 -2.58 -27.60
C GLN A 30 -19.45 -3.56 -27.13
N THR A 31 -19.09 -4.73 -26.63
CA THR A 31 -20.06 -5.68 -26.05
C THR A 31 -20.14 -5.46 -24.56
N GLU A 32 -21.36 -5.34 -24.03
CA GLU A 32 -21.58 -5.28 -22.58
C GLU A 32 -21.23 -6.62 -21.95
N ILE A 33 -20.34 -6.59 -20.94
CA ILE A 33 -19.87 -7.78 -20.20
C ILE A 33 -20.26 -7.76 -18.72
N GLY A 34 -20.82 -6.65 -18.23
CA GLY A 34 -21.25 -6.59 -16.84
C GLY A 34 -21.81 -5.24 -16.41
N ARG A 35 -22.60 -5.26 -15.34
CA ARG A 35 -23.18 -4.09 -14.68
C ARG A 35 -22.96 -4.13 -13.18
N LEU A 36 -22.64 -2.98 -12.59
CA LEU A 36 -22.46 -2.84 -11.13
C LEU A 36 -23.04 -1.52 -10.63
N PRO A 37 -23.83 -1.54 -9.54
CA PRO A 37 -24.35 -0.32 -8.93
C PRO A 37 -23.22 0.52 -8.32
N LEU A 38 -23.22 1.85 -8.58
CA LEU A 38 -22.22 2.79 -8.05
C LEU A 38 -22.20 2.83 -6.52
N HIS A 39 -23.35 2.75 -5.88
CA HIS A 39 -23.45 2.87 -4.41
C HIS A 39 -22.74 1.75 -3.65
N ASN A 40 -22.40 0.65 -4.30
CA ASN A 40 -21.68 -0.48 -3.72
C ASN A 40 -20.16 -0.33 -3.79
N LEU A 41 -19.63 0.73 -4.42
CA LEU A 41 -18.22 0.85 -4.71
C LEU A 41 -17.52 1.92 -3.87
N GLU A 42 -16.29 1.63 -3.47
CA GLU A 42 -15.34 2.55 -2.89
C GLU A 42 -14.38 3.12 -3.95
N GLY A 43 -14.03 2.31 -4.94
CA GLY A 43 -13.10 2.70 -5.97
C GLY A 43 -13.16 1.81 -7.20
N ILE A 44 -12.56 2.30 -8.27
CA ILE A 44 -12.38 1.59 -9.54
C ILE A 44 -10.89 1.61 -9.86
N VAL A 45 -10.33 0.46 -10.23
CA VAL A 45 -8.97 0.33 -10.75
C VAL A 45 -9.04 -0.32 -12.12
N SER A 46 -8.71 0.43 -13.16
CA SER A 46 -8.73 -0.04 -14.55
C SER A 46 -7.31 -0.29 -15.06
N PHE A 47 -7.09 -1.49 -15.61
CA PHE A 47 -5.81 -1.91 -16.21
C PHE A 47 -5.93 -1.88 -17.71
N GLY A 48 -5.70 -0.72 -18.33
CA GLY A 48 -5.83 -0.55 -19.77
C GLY A 48 -5.85 0.89 -20.20
N TYR A 49 -6.07 1.10 -21.49
CA TYR A 49 -5.95 2.43 -22.10
C TYR A 49 -7.28 2.99 -22.67
N ARG A 50 -8.38 2.22 -22.60
CA ARG A 50 -9.68 2.63 -23.17
C ARG A 50 -10.42 3.67 -22.35
N GLY A 51 -10.21 3.67 -21.02
CA GLY A 51 -10.74 4.70 -20.13
C GLY A 51 -12.19 4.52 -19.72
N THR A 52 -12.82 5.63 -19.32
CA THR A 52 -14.22 5.70 -18.85
C THR A 52 -14.93 6.91 -19.43
N SER A 53 -16.26 6.88 -19.44
CA SER A 53 -17.05 8.04 -19.87
C SER A 53 -16.89 9.23 -18.92
N PRO A 54 -16.93 10.49 -19.41
CA PRO A 54 -16.93 11.68 -18.55
C PRO A 54 -18.11 11.68 -17.55
N ALA A 55 -19.26 11.16 -17.92
CA ALA A 55 -20.42 11.02 -17.04
C ALA A 55 -20.09 10.12 -15.83
N LEU A 56 -19.43 8.97 -16.06
CA LEU A 56 -19.00 8.08 -14.97
C LEU A 56 -17.95 8.75 -14.10
N MET A 57 -16.97 9.45 -14.72
CA MET A 57 -15.97 10.21 -13.95
C MET A 57 -16.63 11.23 -13.01
N GLY A 58 -17.60 12.01 -13.51
CA GLY A 58 -18.34 12.99 -12.73
C GLY A 58 -19.13 12.35 -11.58
N ALA A 59 -19.89 11.29 -11.87
CA ALA A 59 -20.69 10.59 -10.88
C ALA A 59 -19.83 9.96 -9.77
N CYS A 60 -18.66 9.40 -10.12
CA CYS A 60 -17.71 8.88 -9.17
C CYS A 60 -17.08 9.99 -8.31
N ALA A 61 -16.68 11.10 -8.94
CA ALA A 61 -16.10 12.25 -8.26
C ALA A 61 -17.06 12.85 -7.20
N GLU A 62 -18.34 12.98 -7.52
CA GLU A 62 -19.36 13.47 -6.60
C GLU A 62 -19.57 12.54 -5.39
N ARG A 63 -19.39 11.24 -5.57
CA ARG A 63 -19.58 10.20 -4.53
C ARG A 63 -18.30 9.83 -3.78
N ASN A 64 -17.18 10.50 -4.08
CA ASN A 64 -15.85 10.15 -3.58
C ASN A 64 -15.43 8.70 -3.89
N ILE A 65 -15.85 8.18 -5.04
CA ILE A 65 -15.38 6.92 -5.59
C ILE A 65 -14.13 7.23 -6.42
N SER A 66 -12.97 6.75 -6.00
CA SER A 66 -11.73 6.99 -6.73
C SER A 66 -11.68 6.14 -8.01
N ILE A 67 -11.24 6.72 -9.13
CA ILE A 67 -10.89 5.96 -10.34
C ILE A 67 -9.40 6.07 -10.56
N CYS A 68 -8.72 4.93 -10.61
CA CYS A 68 -7.29 4.82 -10.87
C CYS A 68 -7.05 4.04 -12.15
N TYR A 69 -6.24 4.59 -13.05
CA TYR A 69 -5.80 3.91 -14.26
C TYR A 69 -4.37 3.43 -14.07
N LEU A 70 -4.18 2.16 -14.35
CA LEU A 70 -2.89 1.49 -14.36
C LEU A 70 -2.63 0.93 -15.76
N SER A 71 -1.35 0.86 -16.17
CA SER A 71 -1.01 0.07 -17.34
C SER A 71 -1.35 -1.41 -17.11
N PRO A 72 -1.42 -2.25 -18.15
CA PRO A 72 -1.61 -3.69 -17.99
C PRO A 72 -0.59 -4.32 -17.03
N GLN A 73 0.61 -3.76 -16.92
CA GLN A 73 1.67 -4.24 -16.02
C GLN A 73 1.60 -3.64 -14.60
N GLY A 74 0.56 -2.83 -14.32
CA GLY A 74 0.34 -2.23 -12.99
C GLY A 74 1.08 -0.90 -12.75
N LYS A 75 1.67 -0.27 -13.79
CA LYS A 75 2.25 1.07 -13.67
C LYS A 75 1.13 2.11 -13.58
N PHE A 76 1.23 3.02 -12.62
CA PHE A 76 0.29 4.14 -12.50
C PHE A 76 0.32 5.02 -13.77
N LEU A 77 -0.86 5.35 -14.29
CA LEU A 77 -1.05 6.23 -15.45
C LEU A 77 -1.74 7.53 -15.03
N ALA A 78 -2.93 7.42 -14.44
CA ALA A 78 -3.74 8.58 -14.05
C ALA A 78 -4.71 8.24 -12.92
N ARG A 79 -5.22 9.28 -12.26
CA ARG A 79 -6.33 9.19 -11.31
C ARG A 79 -7.35 10.27 -11.61
N VAL A 80 -8.63 9.93 -11.51
CA VAL A 80 -9.71 10.91 -11.51
C VAL A 80 -9.96 11.35 -10.08
N SER A 81 -9.77 12.63 -9.82
CA SER A 81 -10.11 13.28 -8.56
C SER A 81 -11.24 14.28 -8.81
N GLY A 82 -12.23 14.30 -7.93
CA GLY A 82 -13.31 15.28 -7.96
C GLY A 82 -12.86 16.65 -7.48
N LYS A 83 -13.84 17.54 -7.28
CA LYS A 83 -13.59 18.85 -6.64
C LYS A 83 -12.87 18.62 -5.31
N THR A 84 -11.84 19.39 -5.05
CA THR A 84 -11.16 19.37 -3.77
C THR A 84 -12.18 19.74 -2.69
N ARG A 85 -12.65 18.72 -1.97
CA ARG A 85 -13.54 18.87 -0.82
C ARG A 85 -12.68 18.75 0.43
N GLY A 86 -13.01 19.50 1.45
CA GLY A 86 -12.34 19.39 2.72
C GLY A 86 -11.86 20.74 3.26
N ASN A 87 -11.42 20.69 4.50
CA ASN A 87 -11.04 21.86 5.25
C ASN A 87 -9.76 22.46 4.67
N VAL A 88 -9.85 23.67 4.10
CA VAL A 88 -8.68 24.43 3.59
C VAL A 88 -7.67 24.68 4.72
N LEU A 89 -8.15 24.89 5.96
CA LEU A 89 -7.31 25.09 7.14
C LEU A 89 -6.47 23.85 7.46
N LEU A 90 -6.99 22.66 7.24
CA LEU A 90 -6.23 21.42 7.42
C LEU A 90 -5.06 21.32 6.42
N ARG A 91 -5.27 21.69 5.15
CA ARG A 91 -4.19 21.71 4.16
C ARG A 91 -3.17 22.81 4.44
N GLU A 92 -3.64 23.97 4.86
CA GLU A 92 -2.74 25.04 5.29
C GLU A 92 -1.86 24.59 6.45
N GLN A 93 -2.45 23.90 7.44
CA GLN A 93 -1.71 23.34 8.56
C GLN A 93 -0.76 22.21 8.11
N GLN A 94 -1.16 21.36 7.16
CA GLN A 94 -0.27 20.35 6.57
C GLN A 94 0.95 20.99 5.92
N TYR A 95 0.77 22.06 5.13
CA TYR A 95 1.87 22.77 4.46
C TYR A 95 2.79 23.47 5.46
N LYS A 96 2.23 24.07 6.52
CA LYS A 96 3.02 24.70 7.60
C LYS A 96 3.84 23.65 8.34
N SER A 97 3.23 22.57 8.77
CA SER A 97 3.90 21.49 9.51
C SER A 97 4.94 20.74 8.67
N CYS A 98 4.77 20.65 7.35
CA CYS A 98 5.78 20.07 6.47
C CYS A 98 7.06 20.93 6.39
N LYS A 99 6.92 22.26 6.47
CA LYS A 99 8.04 23.23 6.48
C LYS A 99 8.68 23.39 7.85
N ASP A 100 7.99 23.06 8.91
CA ASP A 100 8.53 23.01 10.27
C ASP A 100 9.38 21.75 10.45
N GLU A 101 10.69 21.94 10.61
CA GLU A 101 11.63 20.80 10.70
C GLU A 101 11.34 19.89 11.89
N SER A 102 10.95 20.44 13.04
CA SER A 102 10.66 19.68 14.25
C SER A 102 9.41 18.81 14.10
N ILE A 103 8.30 19.41 13.64
CA ILE A 103 7.03 18.70 13.42
C ILE A 103 7.20 17.67 12.31
N SER A 104 7.85 18.08 11.23
CA SER A 104 8.08 17.22 10.08
C SER A 104 8.96 16.01 10.43
N LEU A 105 10.03 16.22 11.21
CA LEU A 105 10.88 15.15 11.70
C LEU A 105 10.11 14.21 12.63
N GLN A 106 9.25 14.74 13.51
CA GLN A 106 8.45 13.93 14.42
C GLN A 106 7.48 12.99 13.68
N ILE A 107 6.77 13.50 12.66
CA ILE A 107 5.87 12.68 11.84
C ILE A 107 6.66 11.62 11.07
N ALA A 108 7.79 12.02 10.46
CA ALA A 108 8.66 11.12 9.74
C ALA A 108 9.19 9.98 10.65
N LYS A 109 9.63 10.32 11.88
CA LYS A 109 10.05 9.33 12.90
C LYS A 109 8.94 8.32 13.17
N ASN A 110 7.71 8.78 13.38
CA ASN A 110 6.58 7.90 13.66
C ASN A 110 6.34 6.91 12.52
N CYS A 111 6.36 7.37 11.26
CA CYS A 111 6.21 6.47 10.11
C CYS A 111 7.32 5.41 10.06
N ILE A 112 8.58 5.79 10.32
CA ILE A 112 9.69 4.83 10.30
C ILE A 112 9.71 3.92 11.53
N LEU A 113 9.31 4.42 12.69
CA LEU A 113 9.09 3.57 13.87
C LEU A 113 8.04 2.48 13.58
N GLY A 114 6.92 2.85 12.96
CA GLY A 114 5.90 1.91 12.53
C GLY A 114 6.44 0.86 11.56
N LYS A 115 7.20 1.28 10.54
CA LYS A 115 7.87 0.39 9.60
C LYS A 115 8.74 -0.65 10.31
N VAL A 116 9.68 -0.19 11.12
CA VAL A 116 10.70 -1.06 11.75
C VAL A 116 10.07 -1.94 12.83
N TYR A 117 9.17 -1.38 13.64
CA TYR A 117 8.42 -2.15 14.63
C TYR A 117 7.61 -3.28 13.98
N ASN A 118 6.85 -2.96 12.95
CA ASN A 118 6.01 -3.94 12.24
C ASN A 118 6.85 -4.99 11.51
N ALA A 119 7.97 -4.60 10.89
CA ALA A 119 8.92 -5.53 10.26
C ALA A 119 9.48 -6.51 11.30
N ARG A 120 9.91 -6.00 12.47
CA ARG A 120 10.36 -6.84 13.58
C ARG A 120 9.31 -7.87 13.99
N TRP A 121 8.05 -7.45 14.17
CA TRP A 121 6.99 -8.38 14.58
C TRP A 121 6.62 -9.42 13.52
N VAL A 122 6.83 -9.12 12.24
CA VAL A 122 6.75 -10.14 11.18
C VAL A 122 7.82 -11.22 11.38
N LEU A 123 9.07 -10.84 11.71
CA LEU A 123 10.15 -11.77 12.00
C LEU A 123 9.90 -12.58 13.28
N GLU A 124 9.49 -11.93 14.38
CA GLU A 124 9.16 -12.60 15.64
C GLU A 124 8.06 -13.67 15.45
N ARG A 125 7.04 -13.34 14.66
CA ARG A 125 5.97 -14.27 14.36
C ARG A 125 6.45 -15.44 13.51
N ALA A 126 7.33 -15.21 12.53
CA ALA A 126 7.91 -16.27 11.72
C ALA A 126 8.71 -17.25 12.58
N VAL A 127 9.52 -16.76 13.52
CA VAL A 127 10.25 -17.60 14.47
C VAL A 127 9.28 -18.40 15.33
N ARG A 128 8.27 -17.77 15.91
CA ARG A 128 7.29 -18.46 16.78
C ARG A 128 6.50 -19.56 16.04
N ASP A 129 6.06 -19.26 14.81
CA ASP A 129 5.12 -20.13 14.10
C ASP A 129 5.85 -21.18 13.22
N HIS A 130 7.15 -20.97 12.88
CA HIS A 130 7.88 -21.79 11.90
C HIS A 130 9.33 -22.10 12.29
N GLU A 131 9.67 -22.13 13.57
CA GLU A 131 11.05 -22.28 14.08
C GLU A 131 11.83 -23.43 13.42
N MET A 132 11.15 -24.58 13.18
CA MET A 132 11.75 -25.77 12.60
C MET A 132 11.94 -25.71 11.06
N GLN A 133 11.43 -24.68 10.40
CA GLN A 133 11.43 -24.58 8.92
C GLN A 133 12.34 -23.47 8.40
N ILE A 134 12.84 -22.61 9.29
CA ILE A 134 13.64 -21.43 8.96
C ILE A 134 14.96 -21.45 9.74
N ASP A 135 15.94 -20.67 9.29
CA ASP A 135 17.11 -20.33 10.12
C ASP A 135 16.68 -19.37 11.24
N SER A 136 16.17 -19.96 12.33
CA SER A 136 15.60 -19.21 13.45
C SER A 136 16.63 -18.30 14.13
N GLU A 137 17.89 -18.71 14.22
CA GLU A 137 18.97 -17.92 14.83
C GLU A 137 19.28 -16.67 14.02
N ARG A 138 19.36 -16.82 12.69
CA ARG A 138 19.55 -15.70 11.76
C ARG A 138 18.39 -14.71 11.83
N VAL A 139 17.15 -15.21 11.88
CA VAL A 139 15.95 -14.36 11.96
C VAL A 139 15.83 -13.68 13.32
N LYS A 140 16.13 -14.38 14.45
CA LYS A 140 16.18 -13.79 15.81
C LYS A 140 17.22 -12.67 15.88
N LYS A 141 18.41 -12.87 15.30
CA LYS A 141 19.46 -11.83 15.22
C LYS A 141 18.98 -10.59 14.49
N ALA A 142 18.34 -10.75 13.33
CA ALA A 142 17.76 -9.64 12.56
C ALA A 142 16.67 -8.91 13.37
N SER A 143 15.78 -9.64 14.06
CA SER A 143 14.76 -9.06 14.93
C SER A 143 15.38 -8.23 16.05
N LEU A 144 16.46 -8.71 16.69
CA LEU A 144 17.17 -7.96 17.72
C LEU A 144 17.82 -6.68 17.16
N GLN A 145 18.42 -6.75 15.97
CA GLN A 145 18.98 -5.56 15.31
C GLN A 145 17.88 -4.52 15.02
N LEU A 146 16.70 -4.94 14.52
CA LEU A 146 15.56 -4.04 14.30
C LEU A 146 15.05 -3.46 15.63
N LYS A 147 15.07 -4.22 16.73
CA LYS A 147 14.73 -3.70 18.06
C LYS A 147 15.66 -2.55 18.46
N ASN A 148 16.97 -2.73 18.28
CA ASN A 148 17.96 -1.70 18.63
C ASN A 148 17.82 -0.46 17.71
N ALA A 149 17.45 -0.65 16.43
CA ALA A 149 17.22 0.45 15.51
C ALA A 149 16.06 1.36 15.96
N LEU A 150 15.04 0.84 16.67
CA LEU A 150 13.94 1.67 17.18
C LEU A 150 14.42 2.78 18.12
N ASP A 151 15.38 2.48 18.99
CA ASP A 151 15.95 3.47 19.92
C ASP A 151 16.75 4.55 19.16
N LEU A 152 17.49 4.16 18.12
CA LEU A 152 18.23 5.10 17.26
C LEU A 152 17.28 6.00 16.46
N ILE A 153 16.20 5.44 15.93
CA ILE A 153 15.17 6.19 15.18
C ILE A 153 14.51 7.23 16.10
N GLN A 154 14.18 6.88 17.34
CA GLN A 154 13.61 7.83 18.30
C GLN A 154 14.55 8.99 18.61
N LYS A 155 15.85 8.73 18.69
CA LYS A 155 16.89 9.72 18.98
C LYS A 155 17.39 10.49 17.75
N ALA A 156 16.93 10.17 16.54
CA ALA A 156 17.37 10.84 15.33
C ALA A 156 17.10 12.36 15.40
N GLU A 157 18.08 13.18 15.09
CA GLU A 157 18.00 14.63 15.15
C GLU A 157 17.76 15.28 13.77
N SER A 158 17.90 14.48 12.71
CA SER A 158 17.66 14.95 11.33
C SER A 158 17.00 13.90 10.46
N LYS A 159 16.38 14.34 9.35
CA LYS A 159 15.80 13.44 8.35
C LYS A 159 16.86 12.62 7.63
N GLU A 160 18.08 13.12 7.51
CA GLU A 160 19.22 12.42 6.91
C GLU A 160 19.62 11.22 7.76
N GLN A 161 19.76 11.40 9.08
CA GLN A 161 20.00 10.31 10.02
C GLN A 161 18.86 9.28 9.97
N LEU A 162 17.61 9.78 9.96
CA LEU A 162 16.43 8.91 9.89
C LEU A 162 16.39 8.07 8.62
N ARG A 163 16.77 8.62 7.47
CA ARG A 163 16.90 7.86 6.21
C ARG A 163 18.02 6.83 6.26
N GLY A 164 19.13 7.15 6.95
CA GLY A 164 20.20 6.19 7.19
C GLY A 164 19.71 4.97 7.98
N TYR A 165 19.05 5.21 9.12
CA TYR A 165 18.49 4.13 9.95
C TYR A 165 17.38 3.35 9.24
N GLU A 166 16.55 4.02 8.44
CA GLU A 166 15.53 3.39 7.59
C GLU A 166 16.16 2.43 6.58
N GLY A 167 17.20 2.89 5.87
CA GLY A 167 17.90 2.08 4.87
C GLY A 167 18.60 0.87 5.48
N GLU A 168 19.27 1.04 6.61
CA GLU A 168 19.90 -0.06 7.37
C GLU A 168 18.86 -1.08 7.85
N SER A 169 17.77 -0.61 8.45
CA SER A 169 16.66 -1.46 8.91
C SER A 169 16.02 -2.23 7.76
N ALA A 170 15.87 -1.60 6.60
CA ALA A 170 15.36 -2.27 5.39
C ALA A 170 16.33 -3.34 4.89
N SER A 171 17.64 -3.09 4.92
CA SER A 171 18.68 -4.06 4.57
C SER A 171 18.65 -5.27 5.50
N ILE A 172 18.53 -5.06 6.80
CA ILE A 172 18.43 -6.13 7.81
C ILE A 172 17.18 -6.99 7.55
N TYR A 173 16.01 -6.36 7.39
CA TYR A 173 14.76 -7.06 7.17
C TYR A 173 14.76 -7.87 5.86
N PHE A 174 15.14 -7.26 4.75
CA PHE A 174 15.20 -7.94 3.45
C PHE A 174 16.35 -8.94 3.36
N GLY A 175 17.39 -8.80 4.18
CA GLY A 175 18.48 -9.77 4.29
C GLY A 175 18.07 -11.14 4.82
N VAL A 176 16.94 -11.22 5.54
CA VAL A 176 16.37 -12.49 6.05
C VAL A 176 14.99 -12.80 5.44
N PHE A 177 14.54 -12.03 4.46
CA PHE A 177 13.20 -12.17 3.88
C PHE A 177 12.99 -13.53 3.20
N ASP A 178 14.03 -14.11 2.61
CA ASP A 178 13.96 -15.44 1.97
C ASP A 178 13.62 -16.56 2.96
N GLU A 179 13.97 -16.41 4.24
CA GLU A 179 13.58 -17.36 5.30
C GLU A 179 12.06 -17.41 5.49
N LEU A 180 11.35 -16.31 5.20
CA LEU A 180 9.90 -16.23 5.32
C LEU A 180 9.15 -16.96 4.18
N ILE A 181 9.89 -17.34 3.13
CA ILE A 181 9.36 -18.12 2.00
C ILE A 181 9.52 -19.60 2.36
N LEU A 182 8.43 -20.19 2.83
CA LEU A 182 8.42 -21.59 3.35
C LEU A 182 8.13 -22.62 2.26
N GLN A 183 7.54 -22.19 1.16
CA GLN A 183 7.12 -23.06 0.06
C GLN A 183 7.65 -22.53 -1.27
N GLN A 184 7.83 -23.45 -2.24
CA GLN A 184 8.24 -23.07 -3.60
C GLN A 184 9.56 -22.27 -3.68
N LYS A 185 10.50 -22.49 -2.73
CA LYS A 185 11.75 -21.70 -2.61
C LYS A 185 12.56 -21.61 -3.92
N LYS A 186 12.59 -22.68 -4.74
CA LYS A 186 13.30 -22.68 -6.03
C LYS A 186 12.74 -21.67 -7.02
N ASP A 187 11.42 -21.49 -7.03
CA ASP A 187 10.69 -20.64 -7.97
C ASP A 187 10.53 -19.21 -7.46
N PHE A 188 10.56 -19.02 -6.15
CA PHE A 188 10.36 -17.75 -5.45
C PHE A 188 11.57 -17.37 -4.59
N ALA A 189 12.79 -17.71 -5.04
CA ALA A 189 14.02 -17.28 -4.38
C ALA A 189 14.10 -15.74 -4.33
N PHE A 190 14.52 -15.21 -3.18
CA PHE A 190 14.64 -13.79 -2.95
C PHE A 190 16.05 -13.44 -2.49
N SER A 191 16.79 -12.71 -3.31
CA SER A 191 18.18 -12.31 -3.04
C SER A 191 18.32 -10.85 -2.56
N GLY A 192 17.20 -10.14 -2.46
CA GLY A 192 17.17 -8.73 -2.07
C GLY A 192 16.12 -7.94 -2.81
N ARG A 193 15.82 -6.72 -2.31
CA ARG A 193 14.79 -5.87 -2.88
C ARG A 193 15.28 -5.13 -4.13
N ASN A 194 14.66 -5.43 -5.29
CA ASN A 194 14.84 -4.70 -6.54
C ASN A 194 13.46 -4.28 -7.09
N LYS A 195 13.36 -3.14 -7.77
CA LYS A 195 12.05 -2.56 -8.11
C LYS A 195 11.93 -1.88 -9.48
N ARG A 196 13.01 -1.59 -10.17
CA ARG A 196 12.98 -0.83 -11.44
C ARG A 196 14.03 -1.34 -12.42
N PRO A 197 13.75 -2.42 -13.11
CA PRO A 197 12.59 -3.30 -13.03
C PRO A 197 12.70 -4.33 -11.89
N PRO A 198 11.61 -5.03 -11.52
CA PRO A 198 11.70 -6.22 -10.67
C PRO A 198 12.35 -7.36 -11.46
N LEU A 199 13.30 -8.08 -10.86
CA LEU A 199 14.14 -9.08 -11.51
C LEU A 199 13.81 -10.53 -11.12
N ASP A 200 12.88 -10.72 -10.17
CA ASP A 200 12.40 -12.02 -9.71
C ASP A 200 10.89 -11.97 -9.41
N ASN A 201 10.31 -13.15 -9.23
CA ASN A 201 8.88 -13.33 -9.04
C ASN A 201 8.36 -12.61 -7.78
N VAL A 202 9.13 -12.68 -6.68
CA VAL A 202 8.76 -12.05 -5.40
C VAL A 202 8.75 -10.53 -5.54
N ASN A 203 9.80 -9.96 -6.12
CA ASN A 203 9.91 -8.53 -6.36
C ASN A 203 8.84 -8.00 -7.33
N ALA A 204 8.43 -8.79 -8.32
CA ALA A 204 7.31 -8.44 -9.20
C ALA A 204 5.99 -8.33 -8.42
N MET A 205 5.69 -9.32 -7.56
CA MET A 205 4.50 -9.30 -6.70
C MET A 205 4.54 -8.17 -5.68
N LEU A 206 5.67 -7.98 -4.97
CA LEU A 206 5.82 -6.88 -4.00
C LEU A 206 5.60 -5.51 -4.65
N SER A 207 6.17 -5.29 -5.84
CA SER A 207 6.02 -4.02 -6.56
C SER A 207 4.58 -3.75 -6.96
N PHE A 208 3.86 -4.78 -7.41
CA PHE A 208 2.45 -4.70 -7.76
C PHE A 208 1.57 -4.38 -6.54
N VAL A 209 1.75 -5.11 -5.45
CA VAL A 209 0.95 -4.92 -4.21
C VAL A 209 1.25 -3.57 -3.57
N TYR A 210 2.51 -3.11 -3.58
CA TYR A 210 2.86 -1.76 -3.12
C TYR A 210 2.19 -0.67 -3.95
N THR A 211 2.04 -0.87 -5.27
CA THR A 211 1.31 0.08 -6.12
C THR A 211 -0.16 0.14 -5.73
N LEU A 212 -0.81 -1.02 -5.51
CA LEU A 212 -2.21 -1.07 -5.07
C LEU A 212 -2.39 -0.35 -3.72
N LEU A 213 -1.53 -0.64 -2.75
CA LEU A 213 -1.61 -0.06 -1.41
C LEU A 213 -1.31 1.45 -1.42
N THR A 214 -0.31 1.90 -2.19
CA THR A 214 0.00 3.34 -2.34
C THR A 214 -1.20 4.10 -2.91
N ASN A 215 -1.86 3.55 -3.94
CA ASN A 215 -3.04 4.19 -4.53
C ASN A 215 -4.22 4.24 -3.54
N GLN A 216 -4.41 3.20 -2.73
CA GLN A 216 -5.43 3.16 -1.69
C GLN A 216 -5.16 4.21 -0.60
N ILE A 217 -3.91 4.35 -0.16
CA ILE A 217 -3.50 5.37 0.82
C ILE A 217 -3.68 6.77 0.26
N ALA A 218 -3.27 7.03 -0.98
CA ALA A 218 -3.45 8.34 -1.61
C ALA A 218 -4.94 8.72 -1.70
N SER A 219 -5.82 7.78 -2.08
CA SER A 219 -7.27 7.99 -2.07
C SER A 219 -7.83 8.26 -0.66
N ALA A 220 -7.30 7.58 0.35
CA ALA A 220 -7.68 7.81 1.75
C ALA A 220 -7.30 9.22 2.21
N LEU A 221 -6.09 9.69 1.89
CA LEU A 221 -5.61 11.04 2.19
C LEU A 221 -6.49 12.10 1.53
N GLU A 222 -6.79 11.97 0.24
CA GLU A 222 -7.71 12.86 -0.48
C GLU A 222 -9.09 12.89 0.17
N THR A 223 -9.60 11.73 0.62
CA THR A 223 -10.92 11.62 1.26
C THR A 223 -11.01 12.39 2.58
N VAL A 224 -9.92 12.47 3.35
CA VAL A 224 -9.87 13.23 4.60
C VAL A 224 -9.46 14.70 4.41
N GLY A 225 -9.16 15.11 3.17
CA GLY A 225 -8.81 16.48 2.82
C GLY A 225 -7.32 16.81 2.92
N LEU A 226 -6.44 15.82 3.01
CA LEU A 226 -4.99 15.98 2.95
C LEU A 226 -4.47 15.87 1.51
N ASP A 227 -3.40 16.59 1.22
CA ASP A 227 -2.68 16.52 -0.04
C ASP A 227 -1.72 15.31 -0.01
N PRO A 228 -1.91 14.27 -0.85
CA PRO A 228 -1.06 13.09 -0.86
C PRO A 228 0.36 13.35 -1.39
N TYR A 229 0.64 14.51 -2.00
CA TYR A 229 1.93 14.86 -2.58
C TYR A 229 2.87 15.53 -1.59
N VAL A 230 2.36 16.15 -0.52
CA VAL A 230 3.15 16.88 0.49
C VAL A 230 3.49 15.95 1.64
N GLY A 231 4.70 15.38 1.61
CA GLY A 231 5.21 14.42 2.59
C GLY A 231 6.11 15.05 3.66
N TYR A 232 6.44 14.24 4.66
CA TYR A 232 7.29 14.63 5.79
C TYR A 232 8.70 14.02 5.71
N LEU A 233 8.81 12.76 5.27
CA LEU A 233 10.08 12.06 5.08
C LEU A 233 10.53 12.10 3.62
N HIS A 234 9.63 11.74 2.72
CA HIS A 234 9.91 11.73 1.30
C HIS A 234 9.88 13.17 0.76
N THR A 235 10.99 13.59 0.14
CA THR A 235 11.09 14.93 -0.46
C THR A 235 10.07 15.13 -1.58
N ASP A 236 9.55 16.35 -1.69
CA ASP A 236 8.62 16.71 -2.74
C ASP A 236 9.29 16.62 -4.11
N ARG A 237 8.62 15.93 -5.02
CA ARG A 237 9.01 15.82 -6.44
C ARG A 237 7.74 15.85 -7.29
N PRO A 238 7.74 16.51 -8.45
CA PRO A 238 6.59 16.50 -9.35
C PRO A 238 6.08 15.08 -9.61
N GLY A 239 4.78 14.85 -9.44
CA GLY A 239 4.13 13.57 -9.65
C GLY A 239 4.38 12.49 -8.59
N ARG A 240 5.11 12.80 -7.50
CA ARG A 240 5.38 11.85 -6.42
C ARG A 240 4.38 12.06 -5.27
N VAL A 241 3.63 11.02 -4.95
CA VAL A 241 2.68 11.02 -3.82
C VAL A 241 3.42 10.84 -2.48
N SER A 242 4.22 11.85 -2.09
CA SER A 242 5.20 11.76 -0.99
C SER A 242 4.56 11.39 0.34
N LEU A 243 3.40 11.96 0.70
CA LEU A 243 2.71 11.59 1.94
C LEU A 243 2.15 10.17 1.91
N ALA A 244 1.63 9.72 0.76
CA ALA A 244 1.19 8.34 0.64
C ALA A 244 2.37 7.36 0.76
N LEU A 245 3.58 7.75 0.30
CA LEU A 245 4.80 6.98 0.48
C LEU A 245 5.32 7.01 1.93
N ASP A 246 5.05 8.05 2.69
CA ASP A 246 5.37 8.09 4.12
C ASP A 246 4.45 7.15 4.91
N LEU A 247 3.14 7.23 4.68
CA LEU A 247 2.17 6.40 5.39
C LEU A 247 2.24 4.91 5.01
N ILE A 248 2.62 4.57 3.77
CA ILE A 248 2.75 3.15 3.38
C ILE A 248 3.79 2.43 4.22
N GLU A 249 4.80 3.14 4.77
CA GLU A 249 5.85 2.52 5.55
C GLU A 249 5.29 1.72 6.74
N GLU A 250 4.23 2.20 7.38
CA GLU A 250 3.55 1.50 8.48
C GLU A 250 2.93 0.17 8.07
N PHE A 251 2.61 0.00 6.80
CA PHE A 251 1.84 -1.13 6.28
C PHE A 251 2.66 -2.11 5.45
N ARG A 252 3.88 -1.72 5.01
CA ARG A 252 4.67 -2.54 4.07
C ARG A 252 4.81 -3.98 4.56
N SER A 253 5.41 -4.18 5.73
CA SER A 253 5.71 -5.53 6.23
C SER A 253 4.46 -6.30 6.62
N VAL A 254 3.54 -5.68 7.37
CA VAL A 254 2.38 -6.37 7.97
C VAL A 254 1.20 -6.55 7.02
N TYR A 255 1.06 -5.70 6.02
CA TYR A 255 -0.04 -5.79 5.07
C TYR A 255 0.45 -6.32 3.71
N ALA A 256 1.39 -5.63 3.05
CA ALA A 256 1.82 -5.98 1.70
C ALA A 256 2.73 -7.21 1.66
N ASP A 257 3.82 -7.22 2.44
CA ASP A 257 4.80 -8.31 2.40
C ASP A 257 4.20 -9.62 2.89
N ARG A 258 3.49 -9.60 4.03
CA ARG A 258 2.78 -10.78 4.53
C ARG A 258 1.72 -11.29 3.59
N PHE A 259 1.04 -10.39 2.87
CA PHE A 259 0.09 -10.81 1.84
C PHE A 259 0.80 -11.59 0.72
N VAL A 260 1.90 -11.06 0.18
CA VAL A 260 2.70 -11.73 -0.86
C VAL A 260 3.23 -13.07 -0.36
N LEU A 261 3.83 -13.12 0.83
CA LEU A 261 4.30 -14.35 1.47
C LEU A 261 3.17 -15.38 1.65
N SER A 262 1.98 -14.93 2.04
CA SER A 262 0.82 -15.81 2.18
C SER A 262 0.40 -16.44 0.85
N LEU A 263 0.43 -15.69 -0.25
CA LEU A 263 0.11 -16.23 -1.59
C LEU A 263 1.10 -17.31 -2.02
N ILE A 264 2.39 -17.09 -1.74
CA ILE A 264 3.46 -18.04 -2.07
C ILE A 264 3.37 -19.28 -1.17
N ASN A 265 3.30 -19.10 0.15
CA ASN A 265 3.34 -20.17 1.12
C ASN A 265 2.07 -21.04 1.11
N LYS A 266 0.93 -20.50 0.74
CA LYS A 266 -0.32 -21.25 0.49
C LYS A 266 -0.40 -21.84 -0.93
N LYS A 267 0.65 -21.68 -1.76
CA LYS A 267 0.68 -22.16 -3.15
C LYS A 267 -0.47 -21.61 -4.02
N ILE A 268 -0.98 -20.41 -3.68
CA ILE A 268 -2.01 -19.73 -4.46
C ILE A 268 -1.45 -19.27 -5.80
N VAL A 269 -0.17 -18.87 -5.82
CA VAL A 269 0.56 -18.42 -7.02
C VAL A 269 1.52 -19.51 -7.51
N ASN A 270 1.84 -19.48 -8.82
CA ASN A 270 2.71 -20.46 -9.47
C ASN A 270 3.72 -19.72 -10.36
N SER A 271 4.96 -20.20 -10.41
CA SER A 271 6.04 -19.62 -11.23
C SER A 271 5.74 -19.60 -12.74
N LYS A 272 4.93 -20.51 -13.24
CA LYS A 272 4.48 -20.57 -14.65
C LYS A 272 3.70 -19.34 -15.10
N ASN A 273 3.18 -18.58 -14.16
CA ASN A 273 2.41 -17.35 -14.43
C ASN A 273 3.26 -16.09 -14.53
N PHE A 274 4.58 -16.24 -14.53
CA PHE A 274 5.52 -15.13 -14.72
C PHE A 274 6.24 -15.26 -16.06
N SER A 275 6.54 -14.13 -16.68
CA SER A 275 7.35 -14.03 -17.89
C SER A 275 8.55 -13.10 -17.64
N ARG A 276 9.70 -13.46 -18.20
CA ARG A 276 10.91 -12.64 -18.15
C ARG A 276 11.11 -11.97 -19.48
N LYS A 277 11.29 -10.64 -19.46
CA LYS A 277 11.62 -9.83 -20.62
C LYS A 277 13.11 -9.83 -20.91
N GLU A 278 13.54 -9.40 -22.09
CA GLU A 278 14.93 -9.30 -22.53
C GLU A 278 15.79 -8.44 -21.57
N ASN A 279 15.22 -7.36 -21.03
CA ASN A 279 15.89 -6.50 -20.03
C ASN A 279 15.89 -7.09 -18.60
N GLY A 280 15.57 -8.38 -18.45
CA GLY A 280 15.50 -9.09 -17.17
C GLY A 280 14.26 -8.83 -16.34
N ALA A 281 13.39 -7.92 -16.72
CA ALA A 281 12.16 -7.61 -15.98
C ALA A 281 11.22 -8.81 -15.90
N VAL A 282 10.75 -9.11 -14.70
CA VAL A 282 9.77 -10.17 -14.44
C VAL A 282 8.37 -9.55 -14.35
N LEU A 283 7.44 -10.09 -15.12
CA LEU A 283 6.05 -9.65 -15.19
C LEU A 283 5.11 -10.79 -14.85
N MET A 284 4.03 -10.46 -14.14
CA MET A 284 2.89 -11.36 -13.93
C MET A 284 1.99 -11.36 -15.18
N ASN A 285 1.51 -12.53 -15.59
CA ASN A 285 0.47 -12.63 -16.63
C ASN A 285 -0.90 -12.19 -16.07
N ASP A 286 -1.89 -12.06 -16.95
CA ASP A 286 -3.23 -11.56 -16.61
C ASP A 286 -3.95 -12.45 -15.61
N ASP A 287 -3.86 -13.77 -15.76
CA ASP A 287 -4.53 -14.71 -14.87
C ASP A 287 -3.99 -14.62 -13.45
N LEU A 288 -2.66 -14.49 -13.30
CA LEU A 288 -2.05 -14.29 -12.00
C LEU A 288 -2.45 -12.94 -11.39
N ARG A 289 -2.46 -11.86 -12.18
CA ARG A 289 -2.91 -10.54 -11.69
C ARG A 289 -4.36 -10.59 -11.21
N LYS A 290 -5.28 -11.21 -11.96
CA LYS A 290 -6.67 -11.41 -11.55
C LYS A 290 -6.75 -12.15 -10.21
N LYS A 291 -6.00 -13.24 -10.09
CA LYS A 291 -5.97 -14.04 -8.86
C LYS A 291 -5.46 -13.25 -7.66
N VAL A 292 -4.35 -12.52 -7.84
CA VAL A 292 -3.79 -11.64 -6.78
C VAL A 292 -4.81 -10.56 -6.37
N LEU A 293 -5.54 -9.97 -7.32
CA LEU A 293 -6.56 -8.95 -7.04
C LEU A 293 -7.76 -9.51 -6.27
N VAL A 294 -8.21 -10.73 -6.59
CA VAL A 294 -9.27 -11.42 -5.83
C VAL A 294 -8.83 -11.65 -4.39
N GLU A 295 -7.62 -12.19 -4.19
CA GLU A 295 -7.08 -12.43 -2.86
C GLU A 295 -6.82 -11.12 -2.09
N TRP A 296 -6.40 -10.05 -2.78
CA TRP A 296 -6.27 -8.71 -2.18
C TRP A 296 -7.62 -8.18 -1.68
N GLN A 297 -8.68 -8.39 -2.46
CA GLN A 297 -10.03 -7.99 -2.06
C GLN A 297 -10.53 -8.82 -0.86
N ASN A 298 -10.22 -10.11 -0.80
CA ASN A 298 -10.51 -10.95 0.36
C ASN A 298 -9.74 -10.46 1.59
N LYS A 299 -8.44 -10.15 1.44
CA LYS A 299 -7.60 -9.60 2.51
C LYS A 299 -8.15 -8.29 3.08
N LYS A 300 -8.69 -7.42 2.23
CA LYS A 300 -9.30 -6.15 2.67
C LYS A 300 -10.47 -6.35 3.64
N LYS A 301 -11.20 -7.46 3.53
CA LYS A 301 -12.37 -7.78 4.36
C LYS A 301 -12.02 -8.43 5.71
N GLU A 302 -10.79 -8.90 5.88
CA GLU A 302 -10.36 -9.47 7.16
C GLU A 302 -10.35 -8.39 8.24
N VAL A 303 -10.82 -8.74 9.44
CA VAL A 303 -10.97 -7.83 10.57
C VAL A 303 -9.80 -7.97 11.55
N ILE A 304 -9.30 -6.84 12.04
CA ILE A 304 -8.35 -6.76 13.13
C ILE A 304 -8.83 -5.80 14.22
N THR A 305 -8.25 -5.90 15.41
CA THR A 305 -8.39 -4.86 16.44
C THR A 305 -7.32 -3.80 16.21
N HIS A 306 -7.73 -2.54 15.95
CA HIS A 306 -6.79 -1.45 15.74
C HIS A 306 -5.99 -1.16 17.02
N PRO A 307 -4.64 -1.10 16.97
CA PRO A 307 -3.81 -1.01 18.17
C PRO A 307 -4.09 0.20 19.06
N PHE A 308 -4.34 1.36 18.45
CA PHE A 308 -4.62 2.61 19.17
C PHE A 308 -6.10 2.75 19.52
N LEU A 309 -7.00 2.57 18.54
CA LEU A 309 -8.45 2.78 18.74
C LEU A 309 -9.11 1.69 19.59
N LYS A 310 -8.49 0.50 19.71
CA LYS A 310 -9.06 -0.70 20.35
C LYS A 310 -10.40 -1.17 19.74
N GLU A 311 -10.70 -0.72 18.53
CA GLU A 311 -11.90 -1.07 17.78
C GLU A 311 -11.58 -2.10 16.69
N LYS A 312 -12.60 -2.89 16.33
CA LYS A 312 -12.52 -3.82 15.19
C LYS A 312 -12.58 -3.04 13.88
N VAL A 313 -11.57 -3.20 13.04
CA VAL A 313 -11.41 -2.51 11.76
C VAL A 313 -11.01 -3.52 10.71
N GLU A 314 -11.58 -3.41 9.52
CA GLU A 314 -11.18 -4.22 8.36
C GLU A 314 -9.85 -3.71 7.78
N TRP A 315 -8.98 -4.61 7.30
CA TRP A 315 -7.69 -4.23 6.72
C TRP A 315 -7.80 -3.16 5.63
N GLY A 316 -8.84 -3.23 4.81
CA GLY A 316 -9.08 -2.23 3.77
C GLY A 316 -9.40 -0.83 4.28
N MET A 317 -9.87 -0.69 5.51
CA MET A 317 -10.15 0.60 6.13
C MET A 317 -8.95 1.22 6.85
N LEU A 318 -7.89 0.46 7.11
CA LEU A 318 -6.72 0.97 7.84
C LEU A 318 -6.08 2.21 7.21
N PRO A 319 -5.87 2.28 5.87
CA PRO A 319 -5.36 3.49 5.24
C PRO A 319 -6.21 4.73 5.54
N TYR A 320 -7.54 4.59 5.53
CA TYR A 320 -8.45 5.68 5.85
C TYR A 320 -8.37 6.07 7.35
N VAL A 321 -8.32 5.08 8.23
CA VAL A 321 -8.20 5.33 9.68
C VAL A 321 -6.90 6.07 9.98
N GLN A 322 -5.77 5.64 9.43
CA GLN A 322 -4.47 6.31 9.65
C GLN A 322 -4.43 7.72 9.03
N ALA A 323 -5.00 7.91 7.84
CA ALA A 323 -5.14 9.24 7.25
C ALA A 323 -6.00 10.17 8.12
N MET A 324 -7.09 9.65 8.70
CA MET A 324 -7.94 10.41 9.62
C MET A 324 -7.22 10.74 10.93
N LEU A 325 -6.45 9.81 11.49
CA LEU A 325 -5.64 10.06 12.70
C LEU A 325 -4.56 11.11 12.45
N LEU A 326 -3.91 11.07 11.28
CA LEU A 326 -2.97 12.12 10.89
C LEU A 326 -3.67 13.48 10.75
N ALA A 327 -4.84 13.52 10.10
CA ALA A 327 -5.62 14.76 9.97
C ALA A 327 -6.04 15.32 11.35
N ARG A 328 -6.41 14.47 12.29
CA ARG A 328 -6.74 14.89 13.68
C ARG A 328 -5.51 15.43 14.41
N TYR A 329 -4.35 14.79 14.26
CA TYR A 329 -3.09 15.30 14.82
C TYR A 329 -2.76 16.69 14.25
N LEU A 330 -2.85 16.86 12.93
CA LEU A 330 -2.56 18.15 12.29
C LEU A 330 -3.53 19.28 12.71
N ARG A 331 -4.76 18.94 13.10
CA ARG A 331 -5.72 19.90 13.67
C ARG A 331 -5.49 20.22 15.14
N GLY A 332 -4.60 19.49 15.82
CA GLY A 332 -4.41 19.62 17.27
C GLY A 332 -5.42 18.85 18.12
N ASP A 333 -6.19 17.93 17.53
CA ASP A 333 -7.14 17.07 18.25
C ASP A 333 -6.41 15.91 18.99
N LEU A 334 -5.15 15.68 18.70
CA LEU A 334 -4.29 14.65 19.29
C LEU A 334 -2.92 15.23 19.59
N ASP A 335 -2.29 14.82 20.70
CA ASP A 335 -0.96 15.26 21.12
C ASP A 335 0.16 14.68 20.24
N GLY A 336 -0.09 13.61 19.51
CA GLY A 336 0.84 12.97 18.59
C GLY A 336 0.13 12.15 17.52
N TYR A 337 0.81 11.88 16.40
CA TYR A 337 0.32 10.97 15.38
C TYR A 337 0.47 9.51 15.84
N PRO A 338 -0.64 8.79 16.13
CA PRO A 338 -0.58 7.41 16.58
C PRO A 338 -0.34 6.46 15.40
N VAL A 339 0.92 6.15 15.16
CA VAL A 339 1.35 5.23 14.11
C VAL A 339 0.77 3.82 14.33
N PHE A 340 0.51 3.10 13.24
CA PHE A 340 0.00 1.74 13.30
C PHE A 340 1.09 0.74 13.76
N LEU A 341 0.97 0.24 15.00
CA LEU A 341 1.89 -0.72 15.62
C LEU A 341 1.18 -2.06 15.79
N TRP A 342 1.35 -2.96 14.83
CA TRP A 342 0.74 -4.28 14.85
C TRP A 342 1.60 -5.31 15.59
N LYS A 343 0.96 -6.13 16.45
CA LYS A 343 1.63 -7.17 17.23
C LYS A 343 0.96 -8.54 17.07
#